data_12dc6a940b63cc29f689c10810710d0f
#
_entry.id   12dc6a940b63cc29f689c10810710d0f
#
_cell.length_a   1.000
_cell.length_b   1.000
_cell.length_c   1.000
_cell.angle_alpha   90.00
_cell.angle_beta   90.00
_cell.angle_gamma   90.00
#
_symmetry.space_group_name_H-M   'P 1'
#
loop_
_entity.id
_entity.type
_entity.pdbx_description
1 polymer ?
#
loop_
_entity_poly.entity_id
_entity_poly.type
_entity_poly.pdbx_seq_one_letter_code
_entity_poly.pdbx_strand_id
1 'polypeptide(L)'
;MRWYEWVANLCRKSGRVEEIPDRHTSEIYLKRYFILGTEKSKWFRILLHNIRLGDTDGPHDHPWAFLSIILAGGYYEWTQHELKHRRPGTLYFRGARSFHRVQLDNNKEVWTLVISFPRMSKSWGFLRRVNGVPKRILWTDYLGIKKQIKEKDQQQKKGLLSFLKI
;
A
#
# COMPACT_ATOMS: atom_id res chain seq x y z
N MET A 1 23.25 -13.55 4.56
CA MET A 1 21.87 -13.16 5.02
C MET A 1 21.96 -11.79 5.67
N ARG A 2 21.20 -10.84 5.20
CA ARG A 2 21.17 -9.47 5.78
C ARG A 2 20.40 -9.50 7.10
N TRP A 3 20.73 -8.63 8.06
CA TRP A 3 20.14 -8.62 9.40
C TRP A 3 18.59 -8.53 9.38
N TYR A 4 18.04 -7.73 8.49
CA TYR A 4 16.58 -7.56 8.38
C TYR A 4 15.87 -8.81 7.82
N GLU A 5 16.53 -9.61 6.97
CA GLU A 5 16.02 -10.91 6.52
C GLU A 5 15.97 -11.91 7.68
N TRP A 6 16.99 -11.87 8.54
CA TRP A 6 17.01 -12.68 9.76
C TRP A 6 15.86 -12.31 10.71
N VAL A 7 15.64 -11.00 10.96
CA VAL A 7 14.50 -10.49 11.76
C VAL A 7 13.16 -10.91 11.13
N ALA A 8 13.00 -10.77 9.82
CA ALA A 8 11.79 -11.21 9.11
C ALA A 8 11.53 -12.71 9.29
N ASN A 9 12.59 -13.53 9.28
CA ASN A 9 12.47 -14.98 9.50
C ASN A 9 12.01 -15.29 10.94
N LEU A 10 12.53 -14.59 11.95
CA LEU A 10 12.07 -14.72 13.33
C LEU A 10 10.60 -14.33 13.48
N CYS A 11 10.20 -13.21 12.89
CA CYS A 11 8.79 -12.78 12.90
C CYS A 11 7.88 -13.82 12.22
N ARG A 12 8.33 -14.43 11.11
CA ARG A 12 7.56 -15.48 10.42
C ARG A 12 7.40 -16.71 11.31
N LYS A 13 8.49 -17.20 11.93
CA LYS A 13 8.45 -18.36 12.82
C LYS A 13 7.53 -18.16 14.04
N SER A 14 7.39 -16.92 14.50
CA SER A 14 6.53 -16.57 15.64
C SER A 14 5.11 -16.12 15.23
N GLY A 15 4.71 -16.29 13.96
CA GLY A 15 3.39 -15.87 13.48
C GLY A 15 3.17 -14.35 13.45
N ARG A 16 4.22 -13.56 13.52
CA ARG A 16 4.17 -12.08 13.57
C ARG A 16 4.36 -11.47 12.18
N VAL A 17 3.68 -12.03 11.19
CA VAL A 17 3.70 -11.58 9.80
C VAL A 17 2.28 -11.43 9.27
N GLU A 18 2.07 -10.38 8.48
CA GLU A 18 0.86 -10.13 7.71
C GLU A 18 1.25 -10.04 6.23
N GLU A 19 0.62 -10.84 5.40
CA GLU A 19 0.78 -10.78 3.95
C GLU A 19 -0.43 -10.09 3.34
N ILE A 20 -0.17 -8.98 2.65
CA ILE A 20 -1.19 -8.14 2.04
C ILE A 20 -1.15 -8.38 0.53
N PRO A 21 -2.19 -9.00 -0.04
CA PRO A 21 -2.25 -9.23 -1.48
C PRO A 21 -2.56 -7.93 -2.23
N ASP A 22 -2.08 -7.85 -3.47
CA ASP A 22 -2.56 -6.87 -4.43
C ASP A 22 -4.03 -7.15 -4.77
N ARG A 23 -4.80 -6.09 -4.95
CA ARG A 23 -6.25 -6.18 -5.16
C ARG A 23 -6.64 -6.59 -6.59
N HIS A 24 -5.70 -6.57 -7.51
CA HIS A 24 -5.94 -6.84 -8.93
C HIS A 24 -5.41 -8.20 -9.35
N THR A 25 -4.21 -8.58 -8.87
CA THR A 25 -3.48 -9.77 -9.31
C THR A 25 -3.52 -10.90 -8.30
N SER A 26 -3.88 -10.64 -7.04
CA SER A 26 -3.77 -11.57 -5.90
C SER A 26 -2.31 -11.93 -5.54
N GLU A 27 -1.32 -11.35 -6.22
CA GLU A 27 0.08 -11.47 -5.82
C GLU A 27 0.32 -10.72 -4.51
N ILE A 28 1.34 -11.13 -3.76
CA ILE A 28 1.67 -10.43 -2.50
C ILE A 28 2.27 -9.05 -2.81
N TYR A 29 1.51 -8.01 -2.49
CA TYR A 29 1.91 -6.61 -2.61
C TYR A 29 2.92 -6.22 -1.52
N LEU A 30 2.63 -6.58 -0.25
CA LEU A 30 3.42 -6.19 0.92
C LEU A 30 3.44 -7.31 1.96
N LYS A 31 4.64 -7.66 2.44
CA LYS A 31 4.80 -8.44 3.68
C LYS A 31 5.17 -7.49 4.81
N ARG A 32 4.38 -7.51 5.87
CA ARG A 32 4.56 -6.70 7.07
C ARG A 32 4.94 -7.59 8.24
N TYR A 33 6.13 -7.38 8.81
CA TYR A 33 6.64 -8.12 9.95
C TYR A 33 6.58 -7.23 11.19
N PHE A 34 5.94 -7.71 12.26
CA PHE A 34 5.76 -6.97 13.50
C PHE A 34 6.94 -7.23 14.44
N ILE A 35 7.94 -6.34 14.46
CA ILE A 35 9.05 -6.40 15.42
C ILE A 35 8.52 -6.05 16.81
N LEU A 36 7.78 -4.94 16.92
CA LEU A 36 7.12 -4.51 18.14
C LEU A 36 5.67 -4.12 17.85
N GLY A 37 4.77 -4.48 18.79
CA GLY A 37 3.35 -4.26 18.62
C GLY A 37 2.68 -5.30 17.72
N THR A 38 1.41 -5.09 17.43
CA THR A 38 0.56 -5.89 16.53
C THR A 38 -0.34 -4.97 15.72
N GLU A 39 -1.12 -5.50 14.80
CA GLU A 39 -2.14 -4.73 14.07
C GLU A 39 -3.12 -3.99 15.01
N LYS A 40 -3.45 -4.61 16.15
CA LYS A 40 -4.40 -4.08 17.14
C LYS A 40 -3.77 -3.11 18.14
N SER A 41 -2.45 -2.87 18.07
CA SER A 41 -1.77 -1.98 19.03
C SER A 41 -2.27 -0.55 18.89
N LYS A 42 -2.63 0.05 20.03
CA LYS A 42 -3.05 1.45 20.16
C LYS A 42 -1.86 2.41 20.20
N TRP A 43 -0.66 1.89 20.49
CA TRP A 43 0.59 2.63 20.61
C TRP A 43 1.40 2.59 19.30
N PHE A 44 2.63 3.08 19.35
CA PHE A 44 3.55 2.95 18.22
C PHE A 44 3.88 1.46 17.94
N ARG A 45 4.23 1.17 16.71
CA ARG A 45 4.64 -0.15 16.23
C ARG A 45 5.97 -0.02 15.50
N ILE A 46 6.83 -1.01 15.63
CA ILE A 46 8.04 -1.14 14.80
C ILE A 46 7.81 -2.30 13.84
N LEU A 47 7.88 -1.99 12.57
CA LEU A 47 7.54 -2.88 11.48
C LEU A 47 8.72 -2.99 10.52
N LEU A 48 8.93 -4.17 10.01
CA LEU A 48 9.75 -4.36 8.83
C LEU A 48 8.81 -4.65 7.66
N HIS A 49 8.94 -3.90 6.59
CA HIS A 49 8.17 -4.09 5.36
C HIS A 49 9.05 -4.67 4.26
N ASN A 50 8.53 -5.65 3.54
CA ASN A 50 9.03 -6.09 2.26
C ASN A 50 7.96 -5.74 1.20
N ILE A 51 8.16 -4.62 0.49
CA ILE A 51 7.27 -4.13 -0.56
C ILE A 51 7.66 -4.85 -1.84
N ARG A 52 6.76 -5.58 -2.45
CA ARG A 52 7.01 -6.44 -3.61
C ARG A 52 6.39 -5.93 -4.89
N LEU A 53 5.36 -5.10 -4.79
CA LEU A 53 4.68 -4.45 -5.90
C LEU A 53 4.52 -2.96 -5.62
N GLY A 54 4.47 -2.14 -6.68
CA GLY A 54 4.10 -0.74 -6.56
C GLY A 54 2.59 -0.55 -6.37
N ASP A 55 2.19 0.65 -6.00
CA ASP A 55 0.78 0.99 -5.82
C ASP A 55 0.04 1.01 -7.16
N THR A 56 -0.86 0.09 -7.37
CA THR A 56 -1.66 -0.04 -8.59
C THR A 56 -2.86 0.90 -8.59
N ASP A 57 -3.38 1.25 -7.40
CA ASP A 57 -4.62 2.01 -7.24
C ASP A 57 -4.46 3.54 -7.27
N GLY A 58 -3.26 4.06 -7.16
CA GLY A 58 -2.97 5.50 -7.16
C GLY A 58 -2.74 6.07 -5.76
N PRO A 59 -2.64 7.42 -5.65
CA PRO A 59 -2.30 8.06 -4.39
C PRO A 59 -3.31 7.74 -3.28
N HIS A 60 -2.79 7.34 -2.12
CA HIS A 60 -3.57 7.00 -0.94
C HIS A 60 -2.96 7.60 0.32
N ASP A 61 -3.76 7.75 1.37
CA ASP A 61 -3.32 8.20 2.68
C ASP A 61 -3.27 7.05 3.69
N HIS A 62 -2.77 7.33 4.89
CA HIS A 62 -2.74 6.40 6.01
C HIS A 62 -3.48 6.96 7.23
N PRO A 63 -4.10 6.11 8.06
CA PRO A 63 -4.76 6.56 9.28
C PRO A 63 -3.79 6.89 10.41
N TRP A 64 -2.48 6.73 10.21
CA TRP A 64 -1.39 7.03 11.15
C TRP A 64 -0.24 7.74 10.45
N ALA A 65 0.52 8.52 11.21
CA ALA A 65 1.81 9.01 10.78
C ALA A 65 2.87 7.91 10.94
N PHE A 66 3.97 8.00 10.17
CA PHE A 66 5.07 7.05 10.30
C PHE A 66 6.41 7.67 9.92
N LEU A 67 7.45 7.12 10.52
CA LEU A 67 8.85 7.31 10.14
C LEU A 67 9.31 6.06 9.41
N SER A 68 9.99 6.22 8.28
CA SER A 68 10.49 5.09 7.48
C SER A 68 11.93 5.29 7.07
N ILE A 69 12.73 4.22 7.15
CA ILE A 69 14.07 4.15 6.57
C ILE A 69 14.13 3.05 5.53
N ILE A 70 14.67 3.36 4.36
CA ILE A 70 14.90 2.38 3.29
C ILE A 70 16.14 1.56 3.62
N LEU A 71 16.01 0.25 3.69
CA LEU A 71 17.11 -0.68 4.01
C LEU A 71 17.75 -1.28 2.76
N ALA A 72 16.93 -1.60 1.76
CA ALA A 72 17.39 -2.14 0.48
C ALA A 72 16.35 -1.92 -0.61
N GLY A 73 16.80 -1.94 -1.87
CA GLY A 73 15.99 -1.56 -3.02
C GLY A 73 15.77 -0.06 -3.07
N GLY A 74 14.77 0.37 -3.82
CA GLY A 74 14.39 1.76 -3.92
C GLY A 74 13.05 1.93 -4.62
N TYR A 75 12.45 3.09 -4.48
CA TYR A 75 11.20 3.43 -5.15
C TYR A 75 11.07 4.94 -5.40
N TYR A 76 10.28 5.26 -6.39
CA TYR A 76 9.79 6.60 -6.62
C TYR A 76 8.52 6.80 -5.79
N GLU A 77 8.55 7.81 -4.93
CA GLU A 77 7.40 8.23 -4.13
C GLU A 77 6.78 9.50 -4.73
N TRP A 78 5.58 9.36 -5.18
CA TRP A 78 4.75 10.44 -5.67
C TRP A 78 3.93 11.04 -4.54
N THR A 79 3.99 12.36 -4.36
CA THR A 79 3.16 13.12 -3.43
C THR A 79 2.37 14.18 -4.19
N GLN A 80 1.51 14.94 -3.53
CA GLN A 80 0.81 16.06 -4.15
C GLN A 80 1.74 17.20 -4.61
N HIS A 81 2.97 17.24 -4.08
CA HIS A 81 3.89 18.36 -4.29
C HIS A 81 5.13 17.98 -5.10
N GLU A 82 5.55 16.72 -5.05
CA GLU A 82 6.82 16.28 -5.61
C GLU A 82 6.88 14.79 -5.92
N LEU A 83 7.82 14.44 -6.80
CA LEU A 83 8.28 13.08 -7.03
C LEU A 83 9.66 12.93 -6.39
N LYS A 84 9.81 12.01 -5.45
CA LYS A 84 11.09 11.72 -4.78
C LYS A 84 11.55 10.29 -5.03
N HIS A 85 12.83 10.14 -5.38
CA HIS A 85 13.47 8.83 -5.40
C HIS A 85 13.97 8.48 -4.00
N ARG A 86 13.40 7.45 -3.38
CA ARG A 86 13.78 6.92 -2.08
C ARG A 86 14.76 5.78 -2.27
N ARG A 87 16.01 5.97 -1.84
CA ARG A 87 17.12 5.02 -1.96
C ARG A 87 17.50 4.44 -0.60
N PRO A 88 18.29 3.35 -0.52
CA PRO A 88 18.81 2.83 0.74
C PRO A 88 19.49 3.93 1.55
N GLY A 89 19.21 3.96 2.87
CA GLY A 89 19.65 5.01 3.78
C GLY A 89 18.72 6.22 3.86
N THR A 90 17.75 6.39 2.96
CA THR A 90 16.77 7.48 3.06
C THR A 90 15.89 7.30 4.28
N LEU A 91 15.93 8.28 5.19
CA LEU A 91 15.02 8.42 6.32
C LEU A 91 14.00 9.53 6.02
N TYR A 92 12.72 9.27 6.24
CA TYR A 92 11.69 10.28 6.03
C TYR A 92 10.49 10.06 6.96
N PHE A 93 9.79 11.15 7.23
CA PHE A 93 8.53 11.17 7.98
C PHE A 93 7.36 11.39 7.02
N ARG A 94 6.25 10.69 7.27
CA ARG A 94 4.98 10.86 6.58
C ARG A 94 3.87 11.11 7.60
N GLY A 95 3.21 12.26 7.48
CA GLY A 95 2.05 12.59 8.31
C GLY A 95 0.84 11.72 7.97
N ALA A 96 -0.04 11.50 8.94
CA ALA A 96 -1.35 10.93 8.68
C ALA A 96 -2.11 11.80 7.67
N ARG A 97 -2.90 11.17 6.78
CA ARG A 97 -3.65 11.84 5.70
C ARG A 97 -2.80 12.49 4.61
N SER A 98 -1.48 12.32 4.62
CA SER A 98 -0.62 12.73 3.50
C SER A 98 -0.74 11.71 2.37
N PHE A 99 -1.24 12.17 1.21
CA PHE A 99 -1.37 11.31 0.04
C PHE A 99 -0.03 11.03 -0.60
N HIS A 100 0.22 9.77 -0.90
CA HIS A 100 1.37 9.33 -1.65
C HIS A 100 1.05 8.10 -2.50
N ARG A 101 1.93 7.82 -3.46
CA ARG A 101 1.94 6.63 -4.28
C ARG A 101 3.37 6.14 -4.44
N VAL A 102 3.57 4.84 -4.33
CA VAL A 102 4.88 4.20 -4.47
C VAL A 102 4.95 3.44 -5.79
N GLN A 103 6.04 3.65 -6.53
CA GLN A 103 6.39 2.88 -7.71
C GLN A 103 7.80 2.31 -7.52
N LEU A 104 7.93 0.99 -7.53
CA LEU A 104 9.21 0.33 -7.31
C LEU A 104 10.22 0.67 -8.41
N ASP A 105 11.48 0.85 -8.01
CA ASP A 105 12.58 1.02 -8.93
C ASP A 105 12.89 -0.33 -9.61
N ASN A 106 12.83 -0.34 -10.96
CA ASN A 106 13.04 -1.54 -11.78
C ASN A 106 12.23 -2.78 -11.33
N ASN A 107 11.05 -2.60 -10.74
CA ASN A 107 10.19 -3.66 -10.19
C ASN A 107 10.90 -4.58 -9.18
N LYS A 108 11.98 -4.09 -8.53
CA LYS A 108 12.69 -4.82 -7.49
C LYS A 108 12.04 -4.60 -6.13
N GLU A 109 11.97 -5.65 -5.32
CA GLU A 109 11.43 -5.55 -3.96
C GLU A 109 12.24 -4.58 -3.09
N VAL A 110 11.54 -3.93 -2.19
CA VAL A 110 12.11 -2.93 -1.29
C VAL A 110 11.92 -3.35 0.16
N TRP A 111 12.97 -3.19 0.96
CA TRP A 111 12.92 -3.39 2.40
C TRP A 111 12.96 -2.07 3.12
N THR A 112 12.03 -1.87 4.06
CA THR A 112 11.98 -0.65 4.88
C THR A 112 11.75 -1.00 6.35
N LEU A 113 12.39 -0.26 7.25
CA LEU A 113 12.05 -0.26 8.67
C LEU A 113 11.10 0.92 8.92
N VAL A 114 9.98 0.64 9.56
CA VAL A 114 8.91 1.63 9.77
C VAL A 114 8.56 1.71 11.25
N ILE A 115 8.54 2.94 11.78
CA ILE A 115 7.94 3.24 13.08
C ILE A 115 6.61 3.92 12.80
N SER A 116 5.50 3.23 13.05
CA SER A 116 4.17 3.80 12.89
C SER A 116 3.64 4.29 14.23
N PHE A 117 3.11 5.51 14.22
CA PHE A 117 2.54 6.17 15.39
C PHE A 117 1.09 5.72 15.64
N PRO A 118 0.49 6.11 16.76
CA PRO A 118 -0.90 5.82 17.06
C PRO A 118 -1.85 6.26 15.94
N ARG A 119 -2.96 5.56 15.85
CA ARG A 119 -3.99 5.85 14.85
C ARG A 119 -4.64 7.20 15.10
N MET A 120 -4.63 8.08 14.11
CA MET A 120 -5.19 9.44 14.16
C MET A 120 -6.52 9.55 13.43
N SER A 121 -6.89 8.56 12.62
CA SER A 121 -8.14 8.55 11.86
C SER A 121 -8.74 7.15 11.79
N LYS A 122 -10.07 7.06 11.73
CA LYS A 122 -10.80 5.78 11.66
C LYS A 122 -10.58 5.05 10.32
N SER A 123 -10.28 5.79 9.25
CA SER A 123 -10.19 5.23 7.91
C SER A 123 -9.12 5.94 7.08
N TRP A 124 -8.68 5.28 6.04
CA TRP A 124 -7.80 5.78 4.99
C TRP A 124 -8.55 5.84 3.65
N GLY A 125 -7.98 6.44 2.63
CA GLY A 125 -8.64 6.60 1.36
C GLY A 125 -7.69 6.94 0.22
N PHE A 126 -8.26 7.04 -0.97
CA PHE A 126 -7.60 7.38 -2.22
C PHE A 126 -7.88 8.83 -2.61
N LEU A 127 -6.89 9.47 -3.20
CA LEU A 127 -7.09 10.75 -3.89
C LEU A 127 -7.53 10.47 -5.32
N ARG A 128 -8.71 10.98 -5.67
CA ARG A 128 -9.29 10.85 -7.03
C ARG A 128 -9.80 12.20 -7.51
N ARG A 129 -9.85 12.37 -8.84
CA ARG A 129 -10.52 13.52 -9.43
C ARG A 129 -12.00 13.14 -9.71
N VAL A 130 -12.91 13.93 -9.14
CA VAL A 130 -14.35 13.83 -9.38
C VAL A 130 -14.76 15.16 -9.99
N ASN A 131 -15.24 15.14 -11.23
CA ASN A 131 -15.58 16.35 -12.01
C ASN A 131 -14.41 17.36 -12.06
N GLY A 132 -13.17 16.86 -12.25
CA GLY A 132 -11.96 17.69 -12.29
C GLY A 132 -11.40 18.11 -10.95
N VAL A 133 -12.13 17.95 -9.84
CA VAL A 133 -11.72 18.37 -8.49
C VAL A 133 -11.09 17.21 -7.73
N PRO A 134 -9.92 17.40 -7.09
CA PRO A 134 -9.33 16.39 -6.22
C PRO A 134 -10.26 16.10 -5.02
N LYS A 135 -10.63 14.84 -4.82
CA LYS A 135 -11.48 14.39 -3.73
C LYS A 135 -10.90 13.16 -3.06
N ARG A 136 -10.95 13.14 -1.73
CA ARG A 136 -10.65 11.95 -0.94
C ARG A 136 -11.84 11.02 -0.95
N ILE A 137 -11.64 9.77 -1.43
CA ILE A 137 -12.64 8.71 -1.41
C ILE A 137 -12.18 7.68 -0.39
N LEU A 138 -13.05 7.30 0.55
CA LEU A 138 -12.74 6.24 1.51
C LEU A 138 -12.44 4.93 0.79
N TRP A 139 -11.52 4.15 1.32
CA TRP A 139 -11.12 2.89 0.69
C TRP A 139 -12.31 1.91 0.52
N THR A 140 -13.25 1.90 1.48
CA THR A 140 -14.48 1.10 1.43
C THR A 140 -15.37 1.48 0.24
N ASP A 141 -15.58 2.78 0.05
CA ASP A 141 -16.41 3.32 -1.03
C ASP A 141 -15.75 3.08 -2.39
N TYR A 142 -14.42 3.25 -2.43
CA TYR A 142 -13.62 3.00 -3.62
C TYR A 142 -13.71 1.53 -4.09
N LEU A 143 -13.66 0.57 -3.16
CA LEU A 143 -13.84 -0.84 -3.49
C LEU A 143 -15.25 -1.16 -3.97
N GLY A 144 -16.26 -0.52 -3.37
CA GLY A 144 -17.65 -0.61 -3.82
C GLY A 144 -17.83 -0.13 -5.25
N ILE A 145 -17.30 1.05 -5.58
CA ILE A 145 -17.32 1.61 -6.94
C ILE A 145 -16.63 0.69 -7.95
N LYS A 146 -15.45 0.18 -7.62
CA LYS A 146 -14.71 -0.75 -8.50
C LYS A 146 -15.48 -2.04 -8.77
N LYS A 147 -16.13 -2.59 -7.75
CA LYS A 147 -16.96 -3.79 -7.90
C LYS A 147 -18.10 -3.54 -8.88
N GLN A 148 -18.82 -2.43 -8.73
CA GLN A 148 -19.91 -2.04 -9.64
C GLN A 148 -19.44 -1.85 -11.08
N ILE A 149 -18.27 -1.24 -11.30
CA ILE A 149 -17.70 -1.06 -12.65
C ILE A 149 -17.40 -2.43 -13.27
N LYS A 150 -16.72 -3.34 -12.55
CA LYS A 150 -16.41 -4.69 -13.04
C LYS A 150 -17.69 -5.48 -13.41
N GLU A 151 -18.72 -5.38 -12.59
CA GLU A 151 -20.00 -6.06 -12.86
C GLU A 151 -20.67 -5.53 -14.13
N LYS A 152 -20.67 -4.21 -14.33
CA LYS A 152 -21.19 -3.58 -15.55
C LYS A 152 -20.41 -4.01 -16.80
N ASP A 153 -19.06 -3.98 -16.72
CA ASP A 153 -18.20 -4.40 -17.84
C ASP A 153 -18.43 -5.88 -18.21
N GLN A 154 -18.61 -6.75 -17.20
CA GLN A 154 -18.94 -8.17 -17.44
C GLN A 154 -20.31 -8.37 -18.06
N GLN A 155 -21.32 -7.60 -17.62
CA GLN A 155 -22.66 -7.66 -18.20
C GLN A 155 -22.65 -7.18 -19.65
N GLN A 156 -21.92 -6.08 -19.94
CA GLN A 156 -21.79 -5.55 -21.30
C GLN A 156 -21.08 -6.54 -22.24
N LYS A 157 -19.99 -7.19 -21.76
CA LYS A 157 -19.30 -8.23 -22.53
C LYS A 157 -20.18 -9.45 -22.78
N LYS A 158 -20.96 -9.90 -21.79
CA LYS A 158 -21.92 -11.01 -21.97
C LYS A 158 -23.02 -10.64 -22.96
N GLY A 159 -23.57 -9.41 -22.90
CA GLY A 159 -24.53 -8.91 -23.88
C GLY A 159 -23.97 -8.89 -25.30
N LEU A 160 -22.74 -8.39 -25.49
CA LEU A 160 -22.10 -8.35 -26.81
C LEU A 160 -21.87 -9.77 -27.39
N LEU A 161 -21.41 -10.71 -26.56
CA LEU A 161 -21.21 -12.10 -26.95
C LEU A 161 -22.51 -12.83 -27.29
N SER A 162 -23.63 -12.45 -26.66
CA SER A 162 -24.94 -13.00 -27.00
C SER A 162 -25.44 -12.51 -28.36
N PHE A 163 -25.15 -11.27 -28.73
CA PHE A 163 -25.46 -10.72 -30.05
C PHE A 163 -24.61 -11.31 -31.19
N LEU A 164 -23.39 -11.76 -30.90
CA LEU A 164 -22.47 -12.36 -31.87
C LEU A 164 -22.70 -13.88 -32.08
N LYS A 165 -23.60 -14.48 -31.31
CA LYS A 165 -23.96 -15.92 -31.41
C LYS A 165 -25.25 -16.19 -32.20
N ILE A 166 -25.73 -15.19 -32.95
CA ILE A 166 -26.86 -15.35 -33.88
C ILE A 166 -26.37 -15.67 -35.27
#